data_30099538a02b80808d71f545e9a4172b
#
_entry.id   30099538a02b80808d71f545e9a4172b
#
_cell.length_a   1.000
_cell.length_b   1.000
_cell.length_c   1.000
_cell.angle_alpha   90.00
_cell.angle_beta   90.00
_cell.angle_gamma   90.00
#
_symmetry.space_group_name_H-M   'P 1'
#
loop_
_entity.id
_entity.type
_entity.pdbx_description
1 polymer ?
#
loop_
_entity_poly.entity_id
_entity_poly.type
_entity_poly.pdbx_seq_one_letter_code
_entity_poly.pdbx_strand_id
1 'polypeptide(L)'
;MNVLITGFDPFGGEPINPAWEAVKAMKDEIAGATITKLQIPTVVNKSIAKVHEKMLELRPDIVISIGQAGGRFGVTPERVAINGTDARIPDNEGNQPIDEPIFADGDAAYFSNLPVKAMVQEIRNAGYPSTLSNTQEPISATMSCMEFYTISKRNFQMYAVALSTFRMPFPRLSINRRPRPWPLRILRLHWKRR
;
A
#
# COMPACT_ATOMS: atom_id res chain seq x y z
N MET A 1 9.76 16.81 -1.74
CA MET A 1 9.57 15.40 -2.08
C MET A 1 8.07 15.12 -2.07
N ASN A 2 7.55 14.58 -3.15
CA ASN A 2 6.12 14.28 -3.31
C ASN A 2 5.88 12.78 -3.14
N VAL A 3 4.97 12.42 -2.25
CA VAL A 3 4.62 11.02 -1.96
C VAL A 3 3.16 10.82 -2.30
N LEU A 4 2.87 9.85 -3.16
CA LEU A 4 1.51 9.38 -3.42
C LEU A 4 1.23 8.17 -2.54
N ILE A 5 0.16 8.23 -1.75
CA ILE A 5 -0.27 7.10 -0.92
C ILE A 5 -1.68 6.71 -1.34
N THR A 6 -1.86 5.44 -1.67
CA THR A 6 -3.17 4.93 -2.10
C THR A 6 -3.78 4.01 -1.05
N GLY A 7 -5.10 3.94 -1.04
CA GLY A 7 -5.89 2.99 -0.24
C GLY A 7 -7.16 2.64 -0.99
N PHE A 8 -7.62 1.39 -0.86
CA PHE A 8 -8.81 0.90 -1.55
C PHE A 8 -10.10 1.37 -0.90
N ASP A 9 -11.14 1.51 -1.70
CA ASP A 9 -12.50 1.69 -1.21
C ASP A 9 -13.01 0.43 -0.48
N PRO A 10 -14.16 0.49 0.21
CA PRO A 10 -14.80 -0.67 0.82
C PRO A 10 -15.13 -1.76 -0.19
N PHE A 11 -14.98 -3.03 0.21
CA PHE A 11 -15.29 -4.21 -0.61
C PHE A 11 -15.84 -5.35 0.24
N GLY A 12 -16.39 -6.37 -0.43
CA GLY A 12 -16.91 -7.56 0.26
C GLY A 12 -18.10 -7.28 1.18
N GLY A 13 -18.87 -6.22 0.94
CA GLY A 13 -20.02 -5.81 1.76
C GLY A 13 -19.63 -5.06 3.05
N GLU A 14 -18.34 -4.80 3.29
CA GLU A 14 -17.92 -4.02 4.46
C GLU A 14 -18.20 -2.52 4.24
N PRO A 15 -18.63 -1.78 5.28
CA PRO A 15 -18.95 -0.35 5.17
C PRO A 15 -17.72 0.55 5.07
N ILE A 16 -16.56 0.08 5.50
CA ILE A 16 -15.29 0.82 5.50
C ILE A 16 -14.14 -0.08 5.08
N ASN A 17 -13.11 0.52 4.51
CA ASN A 17 -11.82 -0.15 4.32
C ASN A 17 -10.79 0.47 5.29
N PRO A 18 -10.26 -0.30 6.26
CA PRO A 18 -9.35 0.24 7.27
C PRO A 18 -8.03 0.75 6.67
N ALA A 19 -7.60 0.26 5.52
CA ALA A 19 -6.44 0.78 4.81
C ALA A 19 -6.69 2.22 4.35
N TRP A 20 -7.84 2.49 3.74
CA TRP A 20 -8.22 3.85 3.35
C TRP A 20 -8.42 4.77 4.55
N GLU A 21 -9.06 4.29 5.63
CA GLU A 21 -9.22 5.10 6.83
C GLU A 21 -7.88 5.51 7.44
N ALA A 22 -6.88 4.61 7.40
CA ALA A 22 -5.53 4.93 7.83
C ALA A 22 -4.87 5.98 6.94
N VAL A 23 -4.98 5.84 5.61
CA VAL A 23 -4.45 6.82 4.64
C VAL A 23 -5.12 8.18 4.81
N LYS A 24 -6.43 8.20 4.93
CA LYS A 24 -7.22 9.42 5.11
C LYS A 24 -6.81 10.19 6.37
N ALA A 25 -6.50 9.49 7.45
CA ALA A 25 -6.10 10.06 8.72
C ALA A 25 -4.64 10.59 8.75
N MET A 26 -3.84 10.31 7.74
CA MET A 26 -2.46 10.83 7.66
C MET A 26 -2.44 12.35 7.50
N LYS A 27 -1.34 12.98 7.93
CA LYS A 27 -1.09 14.41 7.65
C LYS A 27 -0.73 14.61 6.18
N ASP A 28 -1.05 15.78 5.64
CA ASP A 28 -0.71 16.14 4.25
C ASP A 28 0.77 16.53 4.08
N GLU A 29 1.47 16.74 5.20
CA GLU A 29 2.92 16.93 5.23
C GLU A 29 3.56 16.05 6.30
N ILE A 30 4.60 15.31 5.93
CA ILE A 30 5.33 14.40 6.82
C ILE A 30 6.83 14.56 6.55
N ALA A 31 7.58 15.03 7.57
CA ALA A 31 9.05 15.18 7.51
C ALA A 31 9.54 16.00 6.29
N GLY A 32 8.78 17.01 5.88
CA GLY A 32 9.09 17.85 4.73
C GLY A 32 8.71 17.24 3.38
N ALA A 33 8.00 16.12 3.39
CA ALA A 33 7.41 15.54 2.19
C ALA A 33 5.92 15.88 2.11
N THR A 34 5.46 16.28 0.93
CA THR A 34 4.04 16.48 0.63
C THR A 34 3.38 15.13 0.37
N ILE A 35 2.30 14.83 1.07
CA ILE A 35 1.56 13.58 0.98
C ILE A 35 0.28 13.80 0.18
N THR A 36 0.18 13.16 -0.96
CA THR A 36 -1.07 13.08 -1.72
C THR A 36 -1.75 11.75 -1.43
N LYS A 37 -2.99 11.80 -1.00
CA LYS A 37 -3.81 10.63 -0.68
C LYS A 37 -4.75 10.35 -1.83
N LEU A 38 -4.85 9.10 -2.25
CA LEU A 38 -5.72 8.69 -3.33
C LEU A 38 -6.53 7.47 -2.92
N GLN A 39 -7.83 7.60 -2.87
CA GLN A 39 -8.72 6.44 -2.78
C GLN A 39 -8.88 5.81 -4.17
N ILE A 40 -8.66 4.52 -4.26
CA ILE A 40 -8.78 3.76 -5.50
C ILE A 40 -9.91 2.72 -5.38
N PRO A 41 -10.63 2.42 -6.48
CA PRO A 41 -11.68 1.42 -6.46
C PRO A 41 -11.09 0.01 -6.29
N THR A 42 -11.80 -0.86 -5.57
CA THR A 42 -11.50 -2.29 -5.50
C THR A 42 -12.11 -2.98 -6.72
N VAL A 43 -11.62 -2.62 -7.90
CA VAL A 43 -12.04 -3.13 -9.21
C VAL A 43 -10.81 -3.32 -10.07
N VAL A 44 -10.69 -4.53 -10.64
CA VAL A 44 -9.60 -4.91 -11.56
C VAL A 44 -9.51 -3.89 -12.70
N ASN A 45 -8.29 -3.51 -13.10
CA ASN A 45 -7.98 -2.52 -14.13
C ASN A 45 -8.38 -1.06 -13.83
N LYS A 46 -9.46 -0.79 -13.08
CA LYS A 46 -9.86 0.59 -12.74
C LYS A 46 -8.96 1.21 -11.67
N SER A 47 -8.55 0.42 -10.68
CA SER A 47 -7.56 0.84 -9.69
C SER A 47 -6.27 1.25 -10.39
N ILE A 48 -5.83 0.43 -11.32
CA ILE A 48 -4.66 0.59 -12.20
C ILE A 48 -4.72 1.93 -12.92
N ALA A 49 -5.76 2.11 -13.72
CA ALA A 49 -5.94 3.30 -14.54
C ALA A 49 -5.94 4.58 -13.68
N LYS A 50 -6.63 4.55 -12.54
CA LYS A 50 -6.72 5.72 -11.63
C LYS A 50 -5.38 6.10 -11.01
N VAL A 51 -4.59 5.12 -10.62
CA VAL A 51 -3.26 5.38 -10.06
C VAL A 51 -2.33 5.88 -11.15
N HIS A 52 -2.36 5.27 -12.34
CA HIS A 52 -1.57 5.70 -13.50
C HIS A 52 -1.83 7.17 -13.84
N GLU A 53 -3.09 7.54 -13.98
CA GLU A 53 -3.48 8.93 -14.24
C GLU A 53 -2.89 9.88 -13.19
N LYS A 54 -3.02 9.51 -11.91
CA LYS A 54 -2.51 10.35 -10.80
C LYS A 54 -0.99 10.42 -10.75
N MET A 55 -0.30 9.38 -11.14
CA MET A 55 1.16 9.39 -11.26
C MET A 55 1.65 10.28 -12.40
N LEU A 56 0.97 10.28 -13.54
CA LEU A 56 1.28 11.18 -14.66
C LEU A 56 1.08 12.65 -14.28
N GLU A 57 0.02 12.94 -13.54
CA GLU A 57 -0.30 14.28 -13.04
C GLU A 57 0.73 14.78 -12.01
N LEU A 58 1.01 13.99 -10.98
CA LEU A 58 1.80 14.41 -9.83
C LEU A 58 3.30 14.21 -10.00
N ARG A 59 3.71 13.25 -10.82
CA ARG A 59 5.10 12.78 -10.94
C ARG A 59 5.75 12.59 -9.56
N PRO A 60 5.17 11.73 -8.70
CA PRO A 60 5.62 11.58 -7.33
C PRO A 60 7.02 10.95 -7.26
N ASP A 61 7.82 11.34 -6.25
CA ASP A 61 9.11 10.72 -5.96
C ASP A 61 8.95 9.31 -5.37
N ILE A 62 7.85 9.10 -4.62
CA ILE A 62 7.53 7.83 -3.95
C ILE A 62 6.05 7.55 -4.11
N VAL A 63 5.72 6.28 -4.36
CA VAL A 63 4.33 5.78 -4.32
C VAL A 63 4.24 4.65 -3.28
N ILE A 64 3.23 4.69 -2.42
CA ILE A 64 2.97 3.67 -1.41
C ILE A 64 1.52 3.22 -1.55
N SER A 65 1.31 1.95 -1.86
CA SER A 65 -0.02 1.35 -1.85
C SER A 65 -0.28 0.65 -0.54
N ILE A 66 -1.43 0.97 0.08
CA ILE A 66 -1.86 0.38 1.33
C ILE A 66 -3.12 -0.44 1.09
N GLY A 67 -3.01 -1.74 1.34
CA GLY A 67 -4.10 -2.70 1.18
C GLY A 67 -4.45 -3.39 2.49
N GLN A 68 -5.66 -3.95 2.55
CA GLN A 68 -6.13 -4.79 3.63
C GLN A 68 -5.78 -6.24 3.33
N ALA A 69 -4.99 -6.89 4.20
CA ALA A 69 -4.70 -8.32 4.12
C ALA A 69 -5.46 -9.06 5.23
N GLY A 70 -6.56 -9.72 4.89
CA GLY A 70 -7.35 -10.50 5.83
C GLY A 70 -6.55 -11.69 6.40
N GLY A 71 -6.66 -11.94 7.72
CA GLY A 71 -6.02 -13.09 8.36
C GLY A 71 -4.55 -12.91 8.75
N ARG A 72 -3.89 -11.82 8.36
CA ARG A 72 -2.53 -11.50 8.83
C ARG A 72 -2.58 -10.68 10.13
N PHE A 73 -1.58 -10.88 10.98
CA PHE A 73 -1.39 -10.10 12.19
C PHE A 73 -0.26 -9.09 11.99
N GLY A 74 -0.58 -7.80 12.04
CA GLY A 74 0.40 -6.73 11.95
C GLY A 74 0.54 -6.09 10.57
N VAL A 75 1.49 -5.17 10.44
CA VAL A 75 1.80 -4.45 9.20
C VAL A 75 2.87 -5.23 8.44
N THR A 76 2.64 -5.49 7.17
CA THR A 76 3.51 -6.35 6.37
C THR A 76 3.99 -5.60 5.13
N PRO A 77 5.19 -4.99 5.14
CA PRO A 77 5.81 -4.50 3.91
C PRO A 77 6.09 -5.65 2.94
N GLU A 78 5.68 -5.48 1.69
CA GLU A 78 5.89 -6.46 0.64
C GLU A 78 7.23 -6.22 -0.07
N ARG A 79 8.03 -7.28 -0.27
CA ARG A 79 9.29 -7.19 -0.99
C ARG A 79 9.13 -7.39 -2.48
N VAL A 80 8.18 -8.20 -2.89
CA VAL A 80 7.98 -8.63 -4.26
C VAL A 80 6.51 -8.50 -4.64
N ALA A 81 6.27 -8.07 -5.86
CA ALA A 81 4.97 -8.07 -6.52
C ALA A 81 5.02 -9.06 -7.68
N ILE A 82 4.16 -10.06 -7.71
CA ILE A 82 4.04 -11.02 -8.81
C ILE A 82 3.09 -10.49 -9.88
N ASN A 83 3.38 -10.82 -11.14
CA ASN A 83 2.51 -10.50 -12.28
C ASN A 83 1.42 -11.53 -12.44
N GLY A 84 0.56 -11.64 -11.45
CA GLY A 84 -0.53 -12.59 -11.47
C GLY A 84 -1.67 -12.15 -10.58
N THR A 85 -2.87 -12.44 -10.99
CA THR A 85 -4.08 -12.22 -10.23
C THR A 85 -4.85 -13.52 -10.11
N ASP A 86 -5.22 -13.85 -8.87
CA ASP A 86 -6.00 -15.05 -8.54
C ASP A 86 -7.01 -14.65 -7.45
N ALA A 87 -8.21 -14.24 -7.86
CA ALA A 87 -9.19 -13.65 -7.00
C ALA A 87 -10.05 -14.68 -6.29
N ARG A 88 -9.92 -14.80 -4.96
CA ARG A 88 -10.78 -15.70 -4.14
C ARG A 88 -12.23 -15.25 -4.07
N ILE A 89 -12.48 -13.96 -4.23
CA ILE A 89 -13.81 -13.35 -4.23
C ILE A 89 -13.90 -12.35 -5.39
N PRO A 90 -15.09 -12.10 -5.91
CA PRO A 90 -15.29 -11.06 -6.92
C PRO A 90 -14.89 -9.66 -6.38
N ASP A 91 -14.45 -8.80 -7.29
CA ASP A 91 -14.29 -7.37 -7.00
C ASP A 91 -15.65 -6.66 -6.90
N ASN A 92 -15.65 -5.33 -6.70
CA ASN A 92 -16.89 -4.56 -6.55
C ASN A 92 -17.74 -4.49 -7.82
N GLU A 93 -17.26 -4.97 -8.97
CA GLU A 93 -18.00 -5.06 -10.23
C GLU A 93 -18.25 -6.51 -10.68
N GLY A 94 -17.90 -7.48 -9.84
CA GLY A 94 -18.13 -8.89 -10.11
C GLY A 94 -17.04 -9.58 -10.94
N ASN A 95 -15.90 -8.91 -11.21
CA ASN A 95 -14.78 -9.53 -11.89
C ASN A 95 -14.04 -10.45 -10.92
N GLN A 96 -13.73 -11.65 -11.37
CA GLN A 96 -13.01 -12.65 -10.58
C GLN A 96 -11.97 -13.36 -11.45
N PRO A 97 -10.84 -12.71 -11.77
CA PRO A 97 -9.78 -13.33 -12.56
C PRO A 97 -9.14 -14.48 -11.77
N ILE A 98 -8.80 -15.57 -12.46
CA ILE A 98 -8.20 -16.77 -11.89
C ILE A 98 -6.95 -17.09 -12.69
N ASP A 99 -5.78 -17.05 -12.00
CA ASP A 99 -4.46 -17.36 -12.56
C ASP A 99 -4.15 -16.61 -13.88
N GLU A 100 -4.51 -15.33 -13.91
CA GLU A 100 -4.30 -14.47 -15.08
C GLU A 100 -3.16 -13.49 -14.84
N PRO A 101 -2.33 -13.19 -15.85
CA PRO A 101 -1.34 -12.13 -15.73
C PRO A 101 -2.02 -10.76 -15.69
N ILE A 102 -1.51 -9.86 -14.83
CA ILE A 102 -1.98 -8.46 -14.80
C ILE A 102 -1.56 -7.74 -16.08
N PHE A 103 -0.33 -7.97 -16.53
CA PHE A 103 0.22 -7.48 -17.80
C PHE A 103 0.76 -8.64 -18.61
N ALA A 104 0.21 -8.85 -19.81
CA ALA A 104 0.59 -9.96 -20.68
C ALA A 104 2.05 -9.90 -21.14
N ASP A 105 2.62 -8.70 -21.24
CA ASP A 105 4.01 -8.43 -21.64
C ASP A 105 4.93 -8.05 -20.46
N GLY A 106 4.43 -8.19 -19.23
CA GLY A 106 5.18 -7.87 -18.01
C GLY A 106 6.10 -9.02 -17.57
N ASP A 107 7.15 -8.68 -16.81
CA ASP A 107 7.99 -9.69 -16.12
C ASP A 107 7.15 -10.48 -15.10
N ALA A 108 7.57 -11.69 -14.76
CA ALA A 108 6.85 -12.54 -13.81
C ALA A 108 6.73 -11.94 -12.41
N ALA A 109 7.68 -11.11 -11.99
CA ALA A 109 7.66 -10.44 -10.70
C ALA A 109 8.56 -9.20 -10.67
N TYR A 110 8.27 -8.29 -9.73
CA TYR A 110 8.99 -7.03 -9.53
C TYR A 110 9.35 -6.84 -8.05
N PHE A 111 10.58 -6.41 -7.79
CA PHE A 111 11.04 -6.18 -6.43
C PHE A 111 10.87 -4.73 -6.01
N SER A 112 10.41 -4.52 -4.78
CA SER A 112 10.41 -3.20 -4.16
C SER A 112 11.84 -2.68 -4.03
N ASN A 113 12.05 -1.43 -4.41
CA ASN A 113 13.32 -0.73 -4.23
C ASN A 113 13.37 0.12 -2.94
N LEU A 114 12.32 0.03 -2.07
CA LEU A 114 12.34 0.62 -0.72
C LEU A 114 13.22 -0.15 0.27
N PRO A 115 13.61 0.54 1.32
CA PRO A 115 14.28 -0.08 2.44
C PRO A 115 13.30 -0.88 3.31
N VAL A 116 12.64 -1.90 2.73
CA VAL A 116 11.56 -2.66 3.40
C VAL A 116 11.95 -3.26 4.75
N LYS A 117 13.23 -3.65 4.93
CA LYS A 117 13.73 -4.12 6.24
C LYS A 117 13.75 -3.00 7.27
N ALA A 118 14.17 -1.79 6.88
CA ALA A 118 14.14 -0.64 7.77
C ALA A 118 12.71 -0.23 8.10
N MET A 119 11.77 -0.33 7.14
CA MET A 119 10.35 -0.11 7.38
C MET A 119 9.81 -1.07 8.45
N VAL A 120 10.08 -2.36 8.34
CA VAL A 120 9.69 -3.36 9.35
C VAL A 120 10.24 -2.97 10.72
N GLN A 121 11.51 -2.59 10.80
CA GLN A 121 12.14 -2.21 12.06
C GLN A 121 11.50 -0.97 12.67
N GLU A 122 11.23 0.07 11.87
CA GLU A 122 10.60 1.29 12.37
C GLU A 122 9.13 1.07 12.80
N ILE A 123 8.40 0.21 12.12
CA ILE A 123 7.05 -0.18 12.53
C ILE A 123 7.09 -0.88 13.89
N ARG A 124 8.06 -1.79 14.10
CA ARG A 124 8.26 -2.46 15.38
C ARG A 124 8.70 -1.50 16.48
N ASN A 125 9.61 -0.57 16.17
CA ASN A 125 10.05 0.49 17.10
C ASN A 125 8.87 1.40 17.52
N ALA A 126 7.86 1.54 16.67
CA ALA A 126 6.63 2.25 16.98
C ALA A 126 5.63 1.43 17.83
N GLY A 127 5.95 0.16 18.15
CA GLY A 127 5.14 -0.72 18.98
C GLY A 127 4.11 -1.56 18.22
N TYR A 128 4.22 -1.63 16.89
CA TYR A 128 3.29 -2.43 16.08
C TYR A 128 3.94 -3.71 15.59
N PRO A 129 3.22 -4.83 15.56
CA PRO A 129 3.70 -6.06 14.95
C PRO A 129 3.99 -5.82 13.46
N SER A 130 5.16 -6.28 13.00
CA SER A 130 5.51 -6.17 11.59
C SER A 130 6.42 -7.30 11.16
N THR A 131 6.20 -7.80 9.97
CA THR A 131 7.04 -8.79 9.30
C THR A 131 7.25 -8.39 7.85
N LEU A 132 8.33 -8.87 7.24
CA LEU A 132 8.56 -8.69 5.82
C LEU A 132 7.87 -9.82 5.06
N SER A 133 7.06 -9.49 4.07
CA SER A 133 6.51 -10.46 3.14
C SER A 133 7.43 -10.66 1.95
N ASN A 134 7.74 -11.91 1.66
CA ASN A 134 8.45 -12.33 0.44
C ASN A 134 7.51 -13.04 -0.53
N THR A 135 6.26 -13.22 -0.15
CA THR A 135 5.21 -13.85 -0.94
C THR A 135 4.02 -12.92 -0.93
N GLN A 136 3.50 -12.66 -2.08
CA GLN A 136 2.31 -11.85 -2.20
C GLN A 136 1.08 -12.74 -2.09
N GLU A 137 0.08 -12.31 -1.29
CA GLU A 137 -1.25 -12.88 -1.41
C GLU A 137 -1.98 -12.20 -2.57
N PRO A 138 -2.63 -12.98 -3.44
CA PRO A 138 -3.35 -12.41 -4.57
C PRO A 138 -4.51 -11.55 -4.04
N ILE A 139 -4.77 -10.43 -4.60
CA ILE A 139 -6.06 -9.77 -4.76
C ILE A 139 -6.02 -8.22 -4.71
N SER A 140 -5.40 -7.54 -3.77
CA SER A 140 -5.61 -6.09 -3.73
C SER A 140 -4.34 -5.26 -3.73
N ALA A 141 -3.35 -5.66 -2.98
CA ALA A 141 -2.08 -4.93 -2.93
C ALA A 141 -1.21 -5.23 -4.15
N THR A 142 -1.32 -6.45 -4.74
CA THR A 142 -0.57 -6.88 -5.91
C THR A 142 -0.86 -6.06 -7.13
N MET A 143 -2.13 -5.84 -7.40
CA MET A 143 -2.55 -5.07 -8.57
C MET A 143 -1.96 -3.67 -8.55
N SER A 144 -1.95 -3.01 -7.40
CA SER A 144 -1.35 -1.69 -7.28
C SER A 144 0.16 -1.67 -7.48
N CYS A 145 0.88 -2.72 -7.06
CA CYS A 145 2.34 -2.71 -7.12
C CYS A 145 2.90 -2.89 -8.52
N MET A 146 2.27 -3.71 -9.32
CA MET A 146 2.78 -4.05 -10.65
C MET A 146 2.60 -2.96 -11.68
N GLU A 147 1.50 -2.24 -11.59
CA GLU A 147 1.23 -1.10 -12.46
C GLU A 147 2.29 -0.04 -12.36
N PHE A 148 2.69 0.21 -11.16
CA PHE A 148 3.71 1.18 -10.88
C PHE A 148 5.03 0.82 -11.55
N TYR A 149 5.37 -0.46 -11.68
CA TYR A 149 6.64 -0.86 -12.27
C TYR A 149 6.68 -0.68 -13.79
N THR A 150 5.60 -0.99 -14.48
CA THR A 150 5.54 -0.78 -15.95
C THR A 150 5.66 0.70 -16.31
N ILE A 151 5.12 1.58 -15.45
CA ILE A 151 5.27 3.03 -15.58
C ILE A 151 6.65 3.49 -15.10
N SER A 152 7.23 2.82 -14.09
CA SER A 152 8.49 3.15 -13.44
C SER A 152 9.75 2.85 -14.24
N LYS A 153 9.67 2.17 -15.39
CA LYS A 153 10.82 2.09 -16.33
C LYS A 153 11.44 3.47 -16.68
N ARG A 154 10.82 4.55 -16.17
CA ARG A 154 11.24 5.95 -16.33
C ARG A 154 11.54 6.69 -15.02
N ASN A 155 12.22 6.09 -14.05
CA ASN A 155 12.77 6.79 -12.85
C ASN A 155 11.84 7.03 -11.64
N PHE A 156 10.80 6.23 -11.38
CA PHE A 156 10.01 6.34 -10.16
C PHE A 156 10.35 5.24 -9.14
N GLN A 157 10.32 5.56 -7.85
CA GLN A 157 10.50 4.58 -6.77
C GLN A 157 9.13 4.10 -6.27
N MET A 158 8.95 2.79 -6.18
CA MET A 158 7.63 2.18 -5.96
C MET A 158 7.56 1.22 -4.80
N TYR A 159 6.30 1.09 -4.25
CA TYR A 159 6.13 0.36 -3.01
C TYR A 159 4.70 -0.13 -2.75
N ALA A 160 4.57 -1.36 -2.26
CA ALA A 160 3.37 -1.84 -1.62
C ALA A 160 3.60 -2.10 -0.13
N VAL A 161 2.62 -1.75 0.65
CA VAL A 161 2.54 -2.12 2.06
C VAL A 161 1.17 -2.73 2.29
N ALA A 162 1.12 -4.00 2.67
CA ALA A 162 -0.12 -4.62 3.13
C ALA A 162 -0.32 -4.31 4.61
N LEU A 163 -1.45 -3.71 4.94
CA LEU A 163 -1.92 -3.62 6.32
C LEU A 163 -2.83 -4.80 6.61
N SER A 164 -2.49 -5.61 7.61
CA SER A 164 -3.42 -6.61 8.08
C SER A 164 -4.52 -5.95 8.88
N THR A 165 -5.75 -6.31 8.61
CA THR A 165 -6.89 -6.00 9.48
C THR A 165 -6.90 -6.97 10.63
N PHE A 166 -6.23 -6.63 11.69
CA PHE A 166 -6.65 -7.08 12.98
C PHE A 166 -7.95 -6.33 13.33
N ARG A 167 -9.06 -7.07 13.46
CA ARG A 167 -10.23 -6.58 14.17
C ARG A 167 -9.79 -6.38 15.62
N MET A 168 -9.12 -5.25 15.90
CA MET A 168 -8.98 -4.82 17.27
C MET A 168 -10.41 -4.62 17.78
N PRO A 169 -10.85 -5.32 18.83
CA PRO A 169 -11.88 -4.74 19.68
C PRO A 169 -11.25 -3.44 20.14
N PHE A 170 -11.73 -2.31 19.59
CA PHE A 170 -11.38 -1.02 20.16
C PHE A 170 -11.83 -1.07 21.61
N PRO A 171 -10.95 -1.19 22.61
CA PRO A 171 -11.31 -0.72 23.92
C PRO A 171 -11.65 0.73 23.67
N ARG A 172 -12.78 1.22 24.15
CA ARG A 172 -13.07 2.65 24.21
C ARG A 172 -11.87 3.28 24.92
N LEU A 173 -10.88 3.67 24.14
CA LEU A 173 -9.76 4.45 24.63
C LEU A 173 -10.36 5.76 25.09
N SER A 174 -10.46 5.90 26.41
CA SER A 174 -10.71 7.19 27.03
C SER A 174 -9.75 8.19 26.36
N ILE A 175 -10.35 9.25 25.81
CA ILE A 175 -9.73 10.31 25.00
C ILE A 175 -8.81 11.14 25.91
N ASN A 176 -7.68 10.58 26.35
CA ASN A 176 -6.70 11.36 27.12
C ASN A 176 -5.24 10.97 26.91
N ARG A 177 -4.92 10.27 25.82
CA ARG A 177 -3.53 10.18 25.37
C ARG A 177 -3.48 10.66 23.90
N ARG A 178 -2.78 11.78 23.69
CA ARG A 178 -2.48 12.29 22.35
C ARG A 178 -1.94 11.14 21.51
N PRO A 179 -2.54 10.80 20.36
CA PRO A 179 -2.00 9.79 19.49
C PRO A 179 -0.59 10.23 19.08
N ARG A 180 0.42 9.41 19.35
CA ARG A 180 1.75 9.66 18.80
C ARG A 180 1.62 9.54 17.29
N PRO A 181 2.08 10.52 16.51
CA PRO A 181 1.95 10.47 15.06
C PRO A 181 2.68 9.24 14.51
N TRP A 182 2.05 8.56 13.58
CA TRP A 182 2.58 7.43 12.80
C TRP A 182 3.98 7.75 12.28
N PRO A 183 4.88 6.75 12.08
CA PRO A 183 6.32 6.95 12.18
C PRO A 183 6.89 7.88 11.13
N LEU A 184 7.00 9.15 11.48
CA LEU A 184 7.78 10.19 10.81
C LEU A 184 9.26 9.80 10.59
N ARG A 185 9.74 8.74 11.26
CA ARG A 185 11.14 8.30 11.20
C ARG A 185 11.49 7.51 9.94
N ILE A 186 10.54 6.83 9.31
CA ILE A 186 10.82 6.03 8.09
C ILE A 186 11.31 6.93 6.94
N LEU A 187 10.77 8.13 6.82
CA LEU A 187 11.19 9.08 5.79
C LEU A 187 12.51 9.80 6.11
N ARG A 188 12.98 9.79 7.36
CA ARG A 188 14.23 10.47 7.77
C ARG A 188 15.51 9.68 7.54
N LEU A 189 15.47 8.37 7.40
CA LEU A 189 16.67 7.53 7.48
C LEU A 189 17.49 7.38 6.19
N HIS A 190 17.00 7.80 5.04
CA HIS A 190 17.70 7.53 3.76
C HIS A 190 18.32 8.75 3.07
N TRP A 191 18.13 9.96 3.59
CA TRP A 191 18.57 11.17 2.88
C TRP A 191 19.96 11.69 3.29
N LYS A 192 20.67 11.03 4.21
CA LYS A 192 22.00 11.50 4.66
C LYS A 192 23.21 10.83 4.01
N ARG A 193 23.03 9.99 2.98
CA ARG A 193 24.18 9.38 2.28
C ARG A 193 23.90 9.24 0.78
N ARG A 194 24.04 10.34 0.06
CA ARG A 194 24.68 10.42 -1.29
C ARG A 194 24.96 11.89 -1.60
#